data_3d1c888caa1fff3bfc7ef9a5254ea1d3
#
_entry.id   3d1c888caa1fff3bfc7ef9a5254ea1d3
#
_cell.length_a   1.000
_cell.length_b   1.000
_cell.length_c   1.000
_cell.angle_alpha   90.00
_cell.angle_beta   90.00
_cell.angle_gamma   90.00
#
_symmetry.space_group_name_H-M   'P 1'
#
loop_
_entity.id
_entity.type
_entity.pdbx_description
1 polymer ?
#
loop_
_entity_poly.entity_id
_entity_poly.type
_entity_poly.pdbx_seq_one_letter_code
_entity_poly.pdbx_strand_id
1 'polypeptide(L)'
;ELSKGNSALTEKVNRDYFSKPADDYFLNNHIISYDPSKNQWKNLGTTPFPGTAGSSVIFAEQQIYILGGERKPGLRSVRSWTGELSHDRIKWSELPPVASPEGVSGAYASVIDGNIFLAGGAYFP
;
A
#
# COMPACT_ATOMS: atom_id res chain seq x y z
N GLU A 1 18.05 -11.16 29.03
CA GLU A 1 19.42 -10.56 28.90
C GLU A 1 19.68 -9.84 27.58
N LEU A 2 18.82 -10.02 26.56
CA LEU A 2 18.90 -9.26 25.30
C LEU A 2 18.39 -7.80 25.42
N SER A 3 17.77 -7.43 26.53
CA SER A 3 17.15 -6.10 26.72
C SER A 3 18.07 -5.03 27.32
N LYS A 4 19.31 -5.37 27.66
CA LYS A 4 20.33 -4.41 28.14
C LYS A 4 21.42 -4.13 27.10
N GLY A 5 21.14 -4.43 25.84
CA GLY A 5 22.04 -4.15 24.74
C GLY A 5 22.15 -2.65 24.49
N ASN A 6 23.34 -2.16 24.55
CA ASN A 6 23.91 -0.92 24.07
C ASN A 6 22.90 0.03 23.39
N SER A 7 22.29 0.92 24.16
CA SER A 7 21.29 1.90 23.67
C SER A 7 21.82 2.71 22.47
N ALA A 8 23.10 3.05 22.48
CA ALA A 8 23.74 3.78 21.38
C ALA A 8 23.77 2.98 20.07
N LEU A 9 23.97 1.66 20.13
CA LEU A 9 23.91 0.81 18.94
C LEU A 9 22.47 0.71 18.42
N THR A 10 21.51 0.55 19.31
CA THR A 10 20.08 0.50 18.96
C THR A 10 19.63 1.83 18.32
N GLU A 11 20.01 2.96 18.90
CA GLU A 11 19.71 4.27 18.34
C GLU A 11 20.36 4.49 16.97
N LYS A 12 21.62 4.03 16.79
CA LYS A 12 22.29 4.09 15.49
C LYS A 12 21.55 3.24 14.45
N VAL A 13 21.24 2.00 14.77
CA VAL A 13 20.53 1.07 13.85
C VAL A 13 19.16 1.65 13.48
N ASN A 14 18.41 2.17 14.43
CA ASN A 14 17.13 2.80 14.17
C ASN A 14 17.27 4.02 13.25
N ARG A 15 18.21 4.91 13.56
CA ARG A 15 18.49 6.09 12.73
C ARG A 15 18.86 5.69 11.31
N ASP A 16 19.79 4.74 11.15
CA ASP A 16 20.24 4.25 9.85
C ASP A 16 19.08 3.61 9.08
N TYR A 17 18.20 2.86 9.76
CA TYR A 17 17.02 2.25 9.16
C TYR A 17 16.00 3.31 8.70
N PHE A 18 15.62 4.25 9.58
CA PHE A 18 14.58 5.25 9.27
C PHE A 18 15.06 6.34 8.30
N SER A 19 16.37 6.54 8.15
CA SER A 19 16.93 7.53 7.21
C SER A 19 17.03 7.06 5.78
N LYS A 20 16.85 5.76 5.51
CA LYS A 20 16.93 5.21 4.15
C LYS A 20 15.93 5.89 3.20
N PRO A 21 16.29 6.08 1.91
CA PRO A 21 15.34 6.44 0.87
C PRO A 21 14.16 5.47 0.80
N ALA A 22 13.01 5.94 0.34
CA ALA A 22 11.79 5.10 0.27
C ALA A 22 11.99 3.87 -0.64
N ASP A 23 12.81 3.98 -1.67
CA ASP A 23 13.05 2.91 -2.63
C ASP A 23 14.00 1.82 -2.11
N ASP A 24 14.66 2.06 -0.96
CA ASP A 24 15.48 1.07 -0.26
C ASP A 24 14.66 0.15 0.68
N TYR A 25 13.35 0.45 0.82
CA TYR A 25 12.44 -0.42 1.55
C TYR A 25 11.79 -1.41 0.58
N PHE A 26 11.89 -2.70 0.90
CA PHE A 26 11.24 -3.73 0.12
C PHE A 26 9.75 -3.78 0.44
N LEU A 27 8.94 -3.18 -0.43
CA LEU A 27 7.49 -3.28 -0.41
C LEU A 27 7.03 -4.05 -1.65
N ASN A 28 6.35 -5.16 -1.43
CA ASN A 28 5.94 -6.05 -2.50
C ASN A 28 4.90 -5.37 -3.41
N ASN A 29 5.13 -5.45 -4.71
CA ASN A 29 4.21 -4.97 -5.75
C ASN A 29 3.68 -6.10 -6.66
N HIS A 30 3.90 -7.37 -6.29
CA HIS A 30 3.33 -8.50 -7.00
C HIS A 30 1.84 -8.61 -6.78
N ILE A 31 1.14 -9.02 -7.82
CA ILE A 31 -0.27 -9.32 -7.80
C ILE A 31 -0.42 -10.83 -7.85
N ILE A 32 -1.05 -11.40 -6.84
CA ILE A 32 -1.32 -12.83 -6.76
C ILE A 32 -2.81 -13.08 -6.64
N SER A 33 -3.30 -14.08 -7.32
CA SER A 33 -4.68 -14.56 -7.22
C SER A 33 -4.71 -16.00 -6.73
N TYR A 34 -5.77 -16.36 -6.01
CA TYR A 34 -6.03 -17.71 -5.55
C TYR A 34 -7.33 -18.22 -6.17
N ASP A 35 -7.27 -19.37 -6.80
CA ASP A 35 -8.44 -20.09 -7.31
C ASP A 35 -8.81 -21.20 -6.32
N PRO A 36 -9.88 -21.03 -5.52
CA PRO A 36 -10.28 -22.02 -4.53
C PRO A 36 -10.77 -23.34 -5.15
N SER A 37 -11.29 -23.31 -6.39
CA SER A 37 -11.77 -24.51 -7.06
C SER A 37 -10.63 -25.46 -7.46
N LYS A 38 -9.46 -24.89 -7.72
CA LYS A 38 -8.24 -25.65 -8.09
C LYS A 38 -7.22 -25.72 -6.97
N ASN A 39 -7.48 -25.02 -5.85
CA ASN A 39 -6.53 -24.86 -4.75
C ASN A 39 -5.14 -24.37 -5.24
N GLN A 40 -5.12 -23.36 -6.08
CA GLN A 40 -3.90 -22.88 -6.74
C GLN A 40 -3.75 -21.37 -6.67
N TRP A 41 -2.52 -20.95 -6.40
CA TRP A 41 -2.08 -19.57 -6.53
C TRP A 41 -1.52 -19.31 -7.93
N LYS A 42 -1.79 -18.13 -8.44
CA LYS A 42 -1.27 -17.63 -9.71
C LYS A 42 -0.65 -16.25 -9.52
N ASN A 43 0.53 -16.05 -10.08
CA ASN A 43 1.13 -14.71 -10.16
C ASN A 43 0.62 -14.02 -11.43
N LEU A 44 0.00 -12.86 -11.27
CA LEU A 44 -0.56 -12.04 -12.35
C LEU A 44 0.38 -10.91 -12.78
N GLY A 45 1.63 -10.90 -12.27
CA GLY A 45 2.61 -9.86 -12.54
C GLY A 45 2.75 -8.86 -11.41
N THR A 46 3.13 -7.63 -11.76
CA THR A 46 3.37 -6.55 -10.80
C THR A 46 2.51 -5.33 -11.12
N THR A 47 2.26 -4.50 -10.10
CA THR A 47 1.71 -3.16 -10.33
C THR A 47 2.76 -2.29 -11.05
N PRO A 48 2.34 -1.32 -11.91
CA PRO A 48 3.24 -0.38 -12.56
C PRO A 48 3.73 0.74 -11.61
N PHE A 49 3.43 0.63 -10.34
CA PHE A 49 3.80 1.57 -9.29
C PHE A 49 4.42 0.83 -8.11
N PRO A 50 5.23 1.52 -7.30
CA PRO A 50 5.88 0.91 -6.14
C PRO A 50 4.85 0.36 -5.14
N GLY A 51 5.20 -0.75 -4.49
CA GLY A 51 4.42 -1.29 -3.40
C GLY A 51 4.24 -0.29 -2.25
N THR A 52 3.16 -0.46 -1.52
CA THR A 52 2.83 0.33 -0.32
C THR A 52 2.30 -0.59 0.77
N ALA A 53 2.53 -0.23 2.02
CA ALA A 53 1.94 -0.92 3.17
C ALA A 53 0.70 -0.15 3.66
N GLY A 54 -0.32 -0.88 4.12
CA GLY A 54 -1.51 -0.27 4.71
C GLY A 54 -2.33 0.61 3.76
N SER A 55 -2.26 0.38 2.45
CA SER A 55 -3.17 1.01 1.50
C SER A 55 -4.59 0.53 1.73
N SER A 56 -5.57 1.40 1.49
CA SER A 56 -6.97 0.98 1.42
C SER A 56 -7.22 0.35 0.07
N VAL A 57 -7.76 -0.87 0.06
CA VAL A 57 -8.05 -1.61 -1.17
C VAL A 57 -9.55 -1.91 -1.22
N ILE A 58 -10.18 -1.55 -2.33
CA ILE A 58 -11.61 -1.77 -2.58
C ILE A 58 -11.75 -2.50 -3.91
N PHE A 59 -12.70 -3.42 -3.98
CA PHE A 59 -13.18 -3.98 -5.24
C PHE A 59 -14.65 -3.60 -5.42
N ALA A 60 -14.94 -2.88 -6.49
CA ALA A 60 -16.30 -2.51 -6.86
C ALA A 60 -16.41 -2.36 -8.39
N GLU A 61 -17.56 -2.74 -8.97
CA GLU A 61 -17.87 -2.54 -10.39
C GLU A 61 -16.77 -3.07 -11.34
N GLN A 62 -16.22 -4.25 -11.06
CA GLN A 62 -15.13 -4.89 -11.82
C GLN A 62 -13.78 -4.13 -11.75
N GLN A 63 -13.66 -3.19 -10.82
CA GLN A 63 -12.43 -2.41 -10.61
C GLN A 63 -11.86 -2.63 -9.22
N ILE A 64 -10.54 -2.61 -9.16
CA ILE A 64 -9.77 -2.58 -7.92
C ILE A 64 -9.31 -1.12 -7.72
N TYR A 65 -9.51 -0.59 -6.52
CA TYR A 65 -9.00 0.71 -6.12
C TYR A 65 -7.94 0.52 -5.05
N ILE A 66 -6.79 1.18 -5.20
CA ILE A 66 -5.70 1.20 -4.23
C ILE A 66 -5.43 2.65 -3.86
N LEU A 67 -5.64 3.00 -2.59
CA LEU A 67 -5.64 4.37 -2.12
C LEU A 67 -4.60 4.56 -1.01
N GLY A 68 -3.70 5.53 -1.18
CA GLY A 68 -2.72 5.88 -0.17
C GLY A 68 -1.71 4.77 0.13
N GLY A 69 -1.48 4.55 1.41
CA GLY A 69 -0.50 3.58 1.94
C GLY A 69 0.82 4.23 2.37
N GLU A 70 1.75 3.43 2.83
CA GLU A 70 3.04 3.85 3.36
C GLU A 70 4.17 3.34 2.47
N ARG A 71 5.09 4.22 2.07
CA ARG A 71 6.27 3.93 1.24
C ARG A 71 7.50 3.56 2.06
N LYS A 72 7.58 4.07 3.26
CA LYS A 72 8.53 3.72 4.32
C LYS A 72 7.94 4.17 5.65
N PRO A 73 8.47 3.72 6.80
CA PRO A 73 8.01 4.21 8.09
C PRO A 73 7.95 5.74 8.15
N GLY A 74 6.76 6.28 8.41
CA GLY A 74 6.51 7.72 8.47
C GLY A 74 6.22 8.43 7.15
N LEU A 75 6.45 7.81 5.99
CA LEU A 75 6.17 8.42 4.69
C LEU A 75 4.91 7.83 4.06
N ARG A 76 3.81 8.58 4.10
CA ARG A 76 2.53 8.22 3.48
C ARG A 76 2.51 8.58 2.01
N SER A 77 1.70 7.86 1.24
CA SER A 77 1.41 8.14 -0.16
C SER A 77 0.08 8.87 -0.29
N VAL A 78 0.04 9.86 -1.14
CA VAL A 78 -1.21 10.51 -1.59
C VAL A 78 -1.75 9.84 -2.86
N ARG A 79 -0.96 8.98 -3.51
CA ARG A 79 -1.30 8.40 -4.81
C ARG A 79 -2.43 7.39 -4.68
N SER A 80 -3.26 7.38 -5.70
CA SER A 80 -4.42 6.51 -5.83
C SER A 80 -4.46 5.89 -7.22
N TRP A 81 -4.89 4.64 -7.29
CA TRP A 81 -4.90 3.87 -8.51
C TRP A 81 -6.22 3.13 -8.67
N THR A 82 -6.64 2.96 -9.92
CA THR A 82 -7.68 2.00 -10.27
C THR A 82 -7.14 0.97 -11.24
N GLY A 83 -7.60 -0.27 -11.09
CA GLY A 83 -7.25 -1.40 -11.94
C GLY A 83 -8.50 -2.09 -12.46
N GLU A 84 -8.69 -2.08 -13.77
CA GLU A 84 -9.76 -2.84 -14.45
C GLU A 84 -9.30 -4.28 -14.63
N LEU A 85 -10.00 -5.22 -13.99
CA LEU A 85 -9.71 -6.64 -14.09
C LEU A 85 -10.38 -7.23 -15.35
N SER A 86 -9.58 -7.76 -16.25
CA SER A 86 -10.04 -8.49 -17.44
C SER A 86 -9.28 -9.80 -17.56
N HIS A 87 -9.97 -10.92 -17.37
CA HIS A 87 -9.39 -12.26 -17.30
C HIS A 87 -8.27 -12.31 -16.23
N ASP A 88 -7.02 -12.52 -16.66
CA ASP A 88 -5.85 -12.59 -15.79
C ASP A 88 -4.95 -11.34 -15.89
N ARG A 89 -5.50 -10.23 -16.36
CA ARG A 89 -4.77 -8.98 -16.53
C ARG A 89 -5.47 -7.83 -15.84
N ILE A 90 -4.70 -6.92 -15.31
CA ILE A 90 -5.20 -5.68 -14.72
C ILE A 90 -4.63 -4.51 -15.50
N LYS A 91 -5.52 -3.69 -16.04
CA LYS A 91 -5.18 -2.43 -16.68
C LYS A 91 -5.24 -1.33 -15.62
N TRP A 92 -4.09 -0.79 -15.25
CA TRP A 92 -3.97 0.23 -14.24
C TRP A 92 -4.07 1.64 -14.81
N SER A 93 -4.70 2.53 -14.05
CA SER A 93 -4.77 3.97 -14.31
C SER A 93 -4.61 4.73 -12.99
N GLU A 94 -3.89 5.85 -13.02
CA GLU A 94 -3.76 6.70 -11.84
C GLU A 94 -5.01 7.55 -11.67
N LEU A 95 -5.47 7.67 -10.44
CA LEU A 95 -6.56 8.54 -10.02
C LEU A 95 -5.99 9.85 -9.46
N PRO A 96 -6.80 10.89 -9.31
CA PRO A 96 -6.42 12.04 -8.52
C PRO A 96 -5.93 11.62 -7.12
N PRO A 97 -4.95 12.35 -6.55
CA PRO A 97 -4.44 12.03 -5.22
C PRO A 97 -5.53 12.16 -4.16
N VAL A 98 -5.39 11.40 -3.07
CA VAL A 98 -6.26 11.60 -1.90
C VAL A 98 -6.12 13.03 -1.38
N ALA A 99 -7.24 13.61 -0.92
CA ALA A 99 -7.30 15.00 -0.44
C ALA A 99 -6.70 15.14 0.99
N SER A 100 -5.51 14.58 1.19
CA SER A 100 -4.73 14.67 2.42
C SER A 100 -3.29 15.00 2.03
N PRO A 101 -2.76 16.19 2.34
CA PRO A 101 -1.42 16.61 1.91
C PRO A 101 -0.31 15.64 2.34
N GLU A 102 -0.46 15.04 3.50
CA GLU A 102 0.51 14.10 4.09
C GLU A 102 0.31 12.66 3.62
N GLY A 103 -0.75 12.38 2.86
CA GLY A 103 -1.16 11.02 2.54
C GLY A 103 -1.84 10.31 3.71
N VAL A 104 -2.23 9.07 3.48
CA VAL A 104 -2.96 8.28 4.47
C VAL A 104 -2.57 6.81 4.38
N SER A 105 -2.50 6.12 5.53
CA SER A 105 -2.29 4.68 5.62
C SER A 105 -3.23 4.08 6.65
N GLY A 106 -3.73 2.86 6.40
CA GLY A 106 -4.63 2.15 7.30
C GLY A 106 -6.04 2.75 7.42
N ALA A 107 -6.49 3.49 6.40
CA ALA A 107 -7.84 4.02 6.35
C ALA A 107 -8.86 2.94 5.92
N TYR A 108 -10.10 3.14 6.30
CA TYR A 108 -11.24 2.39 5.76
C TYR A 108 -11.71 3.04 4.46
N ALA A 109 -12.10 2.21 3.51
CA ALA A 109 -12.61 2.72 2.23
C ALA A 109 -13.80 1.89 1.74
N SER A 110 -14.69 2.54 1.00
CA SER A 110 -15.86 1.92 0.38
C SER A 110 -16.28 2.69 -0.86
N VAL A 111 -17.04 2.04 -1.75
CA VAL A 111 -17.74 2.69 -2.86
C VAL A 111 -19.23 2.70 -2.55
N ILE A 112 -19.85 3.89 -2.61
CA ILE A 112 -21.27 4.09 -2.37
C ILE A 112 -21.78 5.02 -3.48
N ASP A 113 -22.74 4.58 -4.26
CA ASP A 113 -23.33 5.33 -5.38
C ASP A 113 -22.27 5.91 -6.34
N GLY A 114 -21.26 5.08 -6.69
CA GLY A 114 -20.16 5.46 -7.58
C GLY A 114 -19.11 6.40 -6.99
N ASN A 115 -19.26 6.80 -5.73
CA ASN A 115 -18.29 7.64 -5.03
C ASN A 115 -17.40 6.81 -4.09
N ILE A 116 -16.11 7.12 -4.07
CA ILE A 116 -15.15 6.52 -3.13
C ILE A 116 -15.15 7.33 -1.84
N PHE A 117 -15.43 6.65 -0.74
CA PHE A 117 -15.32 7.19 0.61
C PHE A 117 -14.06 6.63 1.26
N LEU A 118 -13.28 7.50 1.86
CA LEU A 118 -12.07 7.16 2.60
C LEU A 118 -12.17 7.80 3.99
N ALA A 119 -12.06 7.01 5.05
CA ALA A 119 -12.22 7.49 6.42
C ALA A 119 -11.20 6.87 7.38
N GLY A 120 -10.76 7.64 8.35
CA GLY A 120 -9.77 7.20 9.34
C GLY A 120 -8.36 7.11 8.75
N GLY A 121 -7.60 6.17 9.25
CA GLY A 121 -6.18 6.02 8.93
C GLY A 121 -5.28 6.69 9.95
N ALA A 122 -3.98 6.48 9.80
CA ALA A 122 -2.96 7.02 10.68
C ALA A 122 -2.06 8.00 9.91
N TYR A 123 -1.78 9.07 10.57
CA TYR A 123 -0.76 10.06 10.22
C TYR A 123 0.12 10.29 11.46
N PHE A 124 1.42 10.28 11.27
CA PHE A 124 2.37 10.63 12.31
C PHE A 124 3.14 11.87 11.84
N PRO A 125 3.08 12.99 12.56
CA PRO A 125 3.82 14.20 12.25
C PRO A 125 5.31 14.01 12.36
#